data_27a95c0cf6e02fdab4f578c3e89bbf7d
#
_entry.id   27a95c0cf6e02fdab4f578c3e89bbf7d
#
_cell.length_a   1.000
_cell.length_b   1.000
_cell.length_c   1.000
_cell.angle_alpha   90.00
_cell.angle_beta   90.00
_cell.angle_gamma   90.00
#
_symmetry.space_group_name_H-M   'P 1'
#
loop_
_entity.id
_entity.type
_entity.pdbx_description
1 polymer ?
#
loop_
_entity_poly.entity_id
_entity_poly.type
_entity_poly.pdbx_seq_one_letter_code
_entity_poly.pdbx_strand_id
1 'polypeptide(L)'
;AKVLVNDLGGAVDGSGGTAGAAQKVVDEIRAAGGEALANAASVTDFAAVEAMVQQAIDAWGRVDVLVNNAGILRDKSFAKMSMDDFRLVVDVHLMGAAYCCKAVWPHMVAQQYGRIVMTTSSTGLYGNFGQSNYGAAKLAQVGLMQTLALEGAKHNIHVNALAPTAATRMTEGLMPQEVLDALKPEAVVPAMLVLAHESAPTRTILCAGAGTFEAAHITLTQGVHLGIGSEVPEQLAVRLAEVTNRAGEQVPQSGAAQGTNEVAKAMTAR
;
A
#
# COMPACT_ATOMS: atom_id res chain seq x y z
N ALA A 1 -22.16 -6.52 -0.85
CA ALA A 1 -20.99 -7.03 -1.59
C ALA A 1 -20.89 -8.54 -1.44
N LYS A 2 -20.32 -9.22 -2.43
CA LYS A 2 -19.89 -10.61 -2.36
C LYS A 2 -18.38 -10.61 -2.06
N VAL A 3 -17.92 -11.41 -1.10
CA VAL A 3 -16.56 -11.28 -0.56
C VAL A 3 -15.82 -12.62 -0.62
N LEU A 4 -14.68 -12.66 -1.29
CA LEU A 4 -13.72 -13.74 -1.13
C LEU A 4 -12.71 -13.32 -0.04
N VAL A 5 -12.70 -14.05 1.06
CA VAL A 5 -11.80 -13.83 2.19
C VAL A 5 -10.61 -14.77 2.05
N ASN A 6 -9.42 -14.22 1.85
CA ASN A 6 -8.19 -15.00 1.82
C ASN A 6 -7.38 -14.75 3.10
N ASP A 7 -7.07 -15.82 3.83
CA ASP A 7 -6.18 -15.81 4.98
C ASP A 7 -5.47 -17.16 5.08
N LEU A 8 -4.15 -17.16 5.04
CA LEU A 8 -3.33 -18.36 5.23
C LEU A 8 -3.48 -18.94 6.64
N GLY A 9 -3.98 -18.15 7.60
CA GLY A 9 -4.17 -18.56 9.00
C GLY A 9 -2.87 -18.67 9.79
N GLY A 10 -1.82 -18.00 9.33
CA GLY A 10 -0.51 -17.99 9.98
C GLY A 10 -0.46 -17.10 11.24
N ALA A 11 0.60 -17.26 12.02
CA ALA A 11 0.96 -16.35 13.10
C ALA A 11 1.45 -15.00 12.53
N VAL A 12 1.59 -13.99 13.40
CA VAL A 12 2.03 -12.63 13.03
C VAL A 12 3.40 -12.64 12.31
N ASP A 13 4.27 -13.58 12.65
CA ASP A 13 5.60 -13.74 12.04
C ASP A 13 5.60 -14.53 10.73
N GLY A 14 4.43 -14.98 10.27
CA GLY A 14 4.25 -15.75 9.03
C GLY A 14 4.46 -17.26 9.22
N SER A 15 4.64 -17.76 10.44
CA SER A 15 4.74 -19.19 10.71
C SER A 15 3.37 -19.87 10.81
N GLY A 16 3.32 -21.15 10.47
CA GLY A 16 2.09 -21.95 10.55
C GLY A 16 1.05 -21.57 9.48
N GLY A 17 -0.14 -22.14 9.61
CA GLY A 17 -1.30 -21.84 8.77
C GLY A 17 -2.47 -22.75 9.14
N THR A 18 -3.68 -22.18 9.17
CA THR A 18 -4.92 -22.94 9.35
C THR A 18 -6.02 -22.33 8.46
N ALA A 19 -6.76 -23.16 7.74
CA ALA A 19 -7.89 -22.68 6.93
C ALA A 19 -9.03 -22.06 7.76
N GLY A 20 -8.95 -22.10 9.09
CA GLY A 20 -10.03 -21.67 9.98
C GLY A 20 -10.21 -20.14 10.06
N ALA A 21 -9.15 -19.35 9.86
CA ALA A 21 -9.24 -17.88 10.00
C ALA A 21 -10.17 -17.27 8.94
N ALA A 22 -9.94 -17.58 7.65
CA ALA A 22 -10.80 -17.14 6.57
C ALA A 22 -12.25 -17.65 6.74
N GLN A 23 -12.40 -18.91 7.12
CA GLN A 23 -13.73 -19.53 7.29
C GLN A 23 -14.55 -18.84 8.39
N LYS A 24 -13.92 -18.48 9.52
CA LYS A 24 -14.60 -17.75 10.60
C LYS A 24 -15.20 -16.44 10.10
N VAL A 25 -14.45 -15.64 9.33
CA VAL A 25 -14.95 -14.37 8.76
C VAL A 25 -16.08 -14.62 7.75
N VAL A 26 -15.96 -15.67 6.93
CA VAL A 26 -17.02 -16.07 6.00
C VAL A 26 -18.31 -16.43 6.75
N ASP A 27 -18.22 -17.16 7.86
CA ASP A 27 -19.38 -17.52 8.65
C ASP A 27 -20.05 -16.30 9.30
N GLU A 28 -19.26 -15.32 9.77
CA GLU A 28 -19.75 -14.04 10.27
C GLU A 28 -20.49 -13.24 9.18
N ILE A 29 -19.91 -13.14 7.98
CA ILE A 29 -20.55 -12.46 6.83
C ILE A 29 -21.86 -13.13 6.44
N ARG A 30 -21.89 -14.46 6.39
CA ARG A 30 -23.08 -15.24 6.04
C ARG A 30 -24.16 -15.12 7.13
N ALA A 31 -23.78 -15.14 8.39
CA ALA A 31 -24.70 -14.93 9.50
C ALA A 31 -25.37 -13.53 9.47
N ALA A 32 -24.64 -12.53 8.95
CA ALA A 32 -25.17 -11.19 8.71
C ALA A 32 -25.97 -11.07 7.39
N GLY A 33 -26.23 -12.18 6.66
CA GLY A 33 -27.00 -12.20 5.42
C GLY A 33 -26.18 -11.87 4.16
N GLY A 34 -24.85 -11.78 4.26
CA GLY A 34 -23.96 -11.56 3.13
C GLY A 34 -23.57 -12.86 2.40
N GLU A 35 -22.90 -12.73 1.25
CA GLU A 35 -22.35 -13.84 0.47
C GLU A 35 -20.83 -13.80 0.54
N ALA A 36 -20.21 -14.90 0.96
CA ALA A 36 -18.76 -14.97 1.08
C ALA A 36 -18.21 -16.36 0.79
N LEU A 37 -16.94 -16.42 0.34
CA LEU A 37 -16.15 -17.63 0.12
C LEU A 37 -14.83 -17.52 0.87
N ALA A 38 -14.35 -18.64 1.41
CA ALA A 38 -13.03 -18.72 2.06
C ALA A 38 -11.98 -19.20 1.05
N ASN A 39 -10.76 -18.70 1.21
CA ASN A 39 -9.57 -19.15 0.52
C ASN A 39 -8.38 -19.14 1.50
N ALA A 40 -7.40 -20.01 1.32
CA ALA A 40 -6.21 -20.14 2.16
C ALA A 40 -4.90 -20.11 1.35
N ALA A 41 -4.93 -19.49 0.16
CA ALA A 41 -3.75 -19.36 -0.69
C ALA A 41 -2.68 -18.51 -0.01
N SER A 42 -1.43 -18.92 -0.14
CA SER A 42 -0.29 -18.04 0.14
C SER A 42 -0.20 -16.97 -0.95
N VAL A 43 -0.16 -15.71 -0.57
CA VAL A 43 0.05 -14.60 -1.52
C VAL A 43 1.44 -14.61 -2.16
N THR A 44 2.37 -15.40 -1.64
CA THR A 44 3.71 -15.58 -2.22
C THR A 44 3.79 -16.66 -3.30
N ASP A 45 2.69 -17.39 -3.51
CA ASP A 45 2.54 -18.38 -4.59
C ASP A 45 1.64 -17.82 -5.68
N PHE A 46 2.23 -17.44 -6.81
CA PHE A 46 1.47 -16.81 -7.90
C PHE A 46 0.40 -17.73 -8.50
N ALA A 47 0.68 -19.03 -8.64
CA ALA A 47 -0.31 -19.98 -9.17
C ALA A 47 -1.50 -20.15 -8.22
N ALA A 48 -1.25 -20.17 -6.91
CA ALA A 48 -2.30 -20.20 -5.91
C ALA A 48 -3.14 -18.90 -5.90
N VAL A 49 -2.50 -17.75 -6.14
CA VAL A 49 -3.19 -16.46 -6.28
C VAL A 49 -4.06 -16.43 -7.54
N GLU A 50 -3.59 -16.92 -8.69
CA GLU A 50 -4.40 -17.04 -9.91
C GLU A 50 -5.61 -17.94 -9.68
N ALA A 51 -5.43 -19.09 -9.02
CA ALA A 51 -6.54 -20.00 -8.68
C ALA A 51 -7.56 -19.34 -7.72
N MET A 52 -7.09 -18.54 -6.77
CA MET A 52 -7.94 -17.75 -5.87
C MET A 52 -8.80 -16.72 -6.63
N VAL A 53 -8.21 -16.00 -7.56
CA VAL A 53 -8.94 -15.04 -8.41
C VAL A 53 -9.93 -15.78 -9.29
N GLN A 54 -9.55 -16.92 -9.89
CA GLN A 54 -10.44 -17.76 -10.68
C GLN A 54 -11.63 -18.25 -9.86
N GLN A 55 -11.44 -18.64 -8.59
CA GLN A 55 -12.53 -19.00 -7.68
C GLN A 55 -13.59 -17.88 -7.56
N ALA A 56 -13.17 -16.61 -7.49
CA ALA A 56 -14.10 -15.48 -7.46
C ALA A 56 -14.80 -15.28 -8.81
N ILE A 57 -14.09 -15.44 -9.91
CA ILE A 57 -14.65 -15.34 -11.27
C ILE A 57 -15.66 -16.45 -11.52
N ASP A 58 -15.37 -17.70 -11.14
CA ASP A 58 -16.28 -18.84 -11.29
C ASP A 58 -17.57 -18.65 -10.48
N ALA A 59 -17.45 -18.08 -9.28
CA ALA A 59 -18.60 -17.86 -8.42
C ALA A 59 -19.46 -16.66 -8.84
N TRP A 60 -18.86 -15.57 -9.34
CA TRP A 60 -19.55 -14.27 -9.50
C TRP A 60 -19.36 -13.60 -10.86
N GLY A 61 -18.52 -14.13 -11.72
CA GLY A 61 -18.28 -13.64 -13.08
C GLY A 61 -17.39 -12.39 -13.14
N ARG A 62 -16.99 -11.81 -12.01
CA ARG A 62 -16.23 -10.55 -11.95
C ARG A 62 -15.47 -10.35 -10.65
N VAL A 63 -14.47 -9.45 -10.67
CA VAL A 63 -13.79 -8.93 -9.47
C VAL A 63 -13.75 -7.41 -9.58
N ASP A 64 -14.48 -6.72 -8.71
CA ASP A 64 -14.59 -5.25 -8.72
C ASP A 64 -13.58 -4.56 -7.82
N VAL A 65 -13.28 -5.19 -6.68
CA VAL A 65 -12.42 -4.62 -5.63
C VAL A 65 -11.37 -5.64 -5.23
N LEU A 66 -10.11 -5.19 -5.14
CA LEU A 66 -9.01 -5.93 -4.54
C LEU A 66 -8.47 -5.14 -3.34
N VAL A 67 -8.42 -5.77 -2.17
CA VAL A 67 -7.76 -5.22 -0.99
C VAL A 67 -6.52 -6.06 -0.67
N ASN A 68 -5.35 -5.50 -0.89
CA ASN A 68 -4.06 -6.10 -0.55
C ASN A 68 -3.73 -5.80 0.91
N ASN A 69 -4.15 -6.67 1.82
CA ASN A 69 -3.98 -6.49 3.26
C ASN A 69 -3.07 -7.57 3.91
N ALA A 70 -2.83 -8.70 3.23
CA ALA A 70 -1.97 -9.76 3.75
C ALA A 70 -0.61 -9.22 4.20
N GLY A 71 -0.12 -9.66 5.35
CA GLY A 71 1.12 -9.16 5.89
C GLY A 71 1.62 -9.90 7.11
N ILE A 72 2.92 -9.78 7.37
CA ILE A 72 3.64 -10.35 8.51
C ILE A 72 4.60 -9.32 9.09
N LEU A 73 5.08 -9.55 10.31
CA LEU A 73 6.12 -8.76 10.96
C LEU A 73 7.31 -9.65 11.36
N ARG A 74 8.51 -9.18 11.05
CA ARG A 74 9.79 -9.74 11.50
C ARG A 74 10.72 -8.61 11.92
N ASP A 75 10.35 -7.98 13.04
CA ASP A 75 10.97 -6.75 13.51
C ASP A 75 12.27 -7.02 14.23
N LYS A 76 13.34 -6.41 13.77
CA LYS A 76 14.67 -6.39 14.39
C LYS A 76 15.43 -5.14 13.93
N SER A 77 16.31 -4.61 14.78
CA SER A 77 17.24 -3.57 14.29
C SER A 77 18.02 -4.08 13.08
N PHE A 78 18.31 -3.22 12.12
CA PHE A 78 18.93 -3.61 10.84
C PHE A 78 20.22 -4.43 11.03
N ALA A 79 21.04 -4.07 12.02
CA ALA A 79 22.26 -4.82 12.35
C ALA A 79 22.02 -6.26 12.81
N LYS A 80 20.83 -6.57 13.33
CA LYS A 80 20.48 -7.93 13.83
C LYS A 80 19.50 -8.66 12.91
N MET A 81 18.98 -8.01 11.89
CA MET A 81 18.02 -8.59 10.95
C MET A 81 18.70 -9.55 10.00
N SER A 82 18.16 -10.76 9.83
CA SER A 82 18.60 -11.68 8.79
C SER A 82 18.07 -11.23 7.43
N MET A 83 18.82 -11.51 6.36
CA MET A 83 18.33 -11.23 5.00
C MET A 83 17.16 -12.14 4.58
N ASP A 84 17.01 -13.29 5.22
CA ASP A 84 15.86 -14.17 5.01
C ASP A 84 14.58 -13.55 5.61
N ASP A 85 14.65 -12.96 6.84
CA ASP A 85 13.54 -12.19 7.40
C ASP A 85 13.20 -10.97 6.54
N PHE A 86 14.25 -10.29 6.03
CA PHE A 86 14.04 -9.15 5.13
C PHE A 86 13.29 -9.58 3.86
N ARG A 87 13.78 -10.63 3.19
CA ARG A 87 13.20 -11.15 1.95
C ARG A 87 11.77 -11.64 2.16
N LEU A 88 11.52 -12.43 3.21
CA LEU A 88 10.19 -12.95 3.48
C LEU A 88 9.14 -11.84 3.66
N VAL A 89 9.49 -10.76 4.38
CA VAL A 89 8.60 -9.60 4.55
C VAL A 89 8.34 -8.91 3.21
N VAL A 90 9.36 -8.74 2.37
CA VAL A 90 9.19 -8.18 1.02
C VAL A 90 8.34 -9.10 0.15
N ASP A 91 8.57 -10.40 0.19
CA ASP A 91 7.82 -11.39 -0.61
C ASP A 91 6.32 -11.37 -0.23
N VAL A 92 5.98 -11.34 1.05
CA VAL A 92 4.58 -11.30 1.47
C VAL A 92 3.91 -9.96 1.13
N HIS A 93 4.53 -8.85 1.51
CA HIS A 93 3.89 -7.53 1.39
C HIS A 93 3.92 -6.96 -0.02
N LEU A 94 5.10 -6.98 -0.68
CA LEU A 94 5.26 -6.38 -1.99
C LEU A 94 4.93 -7.37 -3.11
N MET A 95 5.60 -8.53 -3.13
CA MET A 95 5.38 -9.50 -4.21
C MET A 95 3.97 -10.07 -4.13
N GLY A 96 3.45 -10.37 -2.93
CA GLY A 96 2.07 -10.82 -2.75
C GLY A 96 1.05 -9.81 -3.28
N ALA A 97 1.21 -8.52 -2.99
CA ALA A 97 0.36 -7.47 -3.56
C ALA A 97 0.49 -7.37 -5.09
N ALA A 98 1.72 -7.47 -5.61
CA ALA A 98 1.96 -7.45 -7.05
C ALA A 98 1.32 -8.66 -7.76
N TYR A 99 1.40 -9.85 -7.18
CA TYR A 99 0.78 -11.06 -7.69
C TYR A 99 -0.76 -10.94 -7.72
N CYS A 100 -1.36 -10.49 -6.62
CA CYS A 100 -2.80 -10.25 -6.56
C CYS A 100 -3.25 -9.22 -7.60
N CYS A 101 -2.54 -8.10 -7.72
CA CYS A 101 -2.83 -7.11 -8.75
C CYS A 101 -2.70 -7.70 -10.16
N LYS A 102 -1.64 -8.46 -10.42
CA LYS A 102 -1.41 -9.08 -11.73
C LYS A 102 -2.51 -10.05 -12.11
N ALA A 103 -2.99 -10.86 -11.15
CA ALA A 103 -4.04 -11.83 -11.37
C ALA A 103 -5.40 -11.18 -11.66
N VAL A 104 -5.78 -10.11 -10.96
CA VAL A 104 -7.07 -9.43 -11.19
C VAL A 104 -7.03 -8.48 -12.40
N TRP A 105 -5.85 -8.02 -12.83
CA TRP A 105 -5.70 -6.95 -13.82
C TRP A 105 -6.39 -7.22 -15.15
N PRO A 106 -6.22 -8.40 -15.82
CA PRO A 106 -6.88 -8.67 -17.09
C PRO A 106 -8.41 -8.67 -16.97
N HIS A 107 -8.95 -9.12 -15.83
CA HIS A 107 -10.39 -9.11 -15.56
C HIS A 107 -10.91 -7.68 -15.40
N MET A 108 -10.22 -6.84 -14.61
CA MET A 108 -10.59 -5.45 -14.40
C MET A 108 -10.49 -4.64 -15.70
N VAL A 109 -9.47 -4.90 -16.54
CA VAL A 109 -9.34 -4.28 -17.87
C VAL A 109 -10.51 -4.67 -18.77
N ALA A 110 -10.88 -5.97 -18.83
CA ALA A 110 -12.03 -6.43 -19.61
C ALA A 110 -13.36 -5.84 -19.12
N GLN A 111 -13.50 -5.67 -17.80
CA GLN A 111 -14.69 -5.07 -17.16
C GLN A 111 -14.78 -3.55 -17.35
N GLN A 112 -13.66 -2.86 -17.72
CA GLN A 112 -13.52 -1.40 -17.69
C GLN A 112 -13.87 -0.83 -16.29
N TYR A 113 -13.50 -1.57 -15.26
CA TYR A 113 -13.74 -1.19 -13.86
C TYR A 113 -12.82 -1.98 -12.92
N GLY A 114 -12.23 -1.28 -11.95
CA GLY A 114 -11.50 -1.88 -10.85
C GLY A 114 -11.20 -0.87 -9.73
N ARG A 115 -11.17 -1.35 -8.49
CA ARG A 115 -10.74 -0.59 -7.31
C ARG A 115 -9.72 -1.41 -6.55
N ILE A 116 -8.51 -0.92 -6.46
CA ILE A 116 -7.40 -1.61 -5.79
C ILE A 116 -6.94 -0.76 -4.61
N VAL A 117 -6.91 -1.37 -3.44
CA VAL A 117 -6.41 -0.74 -2.21
C VAL A 117 -5.18 -1.49 -1.73
N MET A 118 -4.05 -0.80 -1.66
CA MET A 118 -2.81 -1.28 -1.03
C MET A 118 -2.82 -0.92 0.45
N THR A 119 -2.57 -1.86 1.34
CA THR A 119 -2.38 -1.55 2.76
C THR A 119 -0.91 -1.20 2.99
N THR A 120 -0.59 0.09 2.95
CA THR A 120 0.73 0.63 3.33
C THR A 120 0.81 0.83 4.85
N SER A 121 1.65 1.71 5.33
CA SER A 121 1.84 1.98 6.77
C SER A 121 2.54 3.31 6.98
N SER A 122 2.31 3.95 8.13
CA SER A 122 3.11 5.07 8.62
C SER A 122 4.61 4.72 8.68
N THR A 123 4.95 3.47 9.00
CA THR A 123 6.34 2.98 8.95
C THR A 123 6.90 3.04 7.52
N GLY A 124 6.10 2.72 6.50
CA GLY A 124 6.53 2.85 5.11
C GLY A 124 6.70 4.31 4.69
N LEU A 125 5.84 5.20 5.18
CA LEU A 125 5.85 6.62 4.81
C LEU A 125 6.94 7.41 5.54
N TYR A 126 7.17 7.11 6.83
CA TYR A 126 7.97 7.97 7.72
C TYR A 126 9.12 7.23 8.43
N GLY A 127 9.19 5.92 8.28
CA GLY A 127 10.17 5.07 8.95
C GLY A 127 9.78 4.73 10.39
N ASN A 128 10.32 3.62 10.89
CA ASN A 128 10.25 3.23 12.29
C ASN A 128 11.46 2.35 12.65
N PHE A 129 11.99 2.54 13.86
CA PHE A 129 13.14 1.76 14.32
C PHE A 129 12.80 0.26 14.37
N GLY A 130 13.71 -0.57 13.85
CA GLY A 130 13.56 -2.03 13.88
C GLY A 130 12.70 -2.62 12.75
N GLN A 131 12.19 -1.81 11.83
CA GLN A 131 11.27 -2.22 10.78
C GLN A 131 11.80 -1.90 9.36
N SER A 132 13.08 -2.05 9.11
CA SER A 132 13.67 -1.73 7.81
C SER A 132 13.12 -2.56 6.65
N ASN A 133 12.84 -3.86 6.87
CA ASN A 133 12.20 -4.76 5.92
C ASN A 133 10.74 -4.34 5.64
N TYR A 134 9.98 -4.15 6.71
CA TYR A 134 8.57 -3.77 6.65
C TYR A 134 8.38 -2.37 6.04
N GLY A 135 9.18 -1.38 6.51
CA GLY A 135 9.13 -0.02 5.96
C GLY A 135 9.45 0.04 4.48
N ALA A 136 10.50 -0.69 4.03
CA ALA A 136 10.85 -0.80 2.62
C ALA A 136 9.70 -1.41 1.80
N ALA A 137 9.13 -2.54 2.25
CA ALA A 137 8.04 -3.21 1.55
C ALA A 137 6.77 -2.33 1.47
N LYS A 138 6.42 -1.64 2.56
CA LYS A 138 5.22 -0.79 2.64
C LYS A 138 5.35 0.49 1.80
N LEU A 139 6.54 1.10 1.69
CA LEU A 139 6.76 2.20 0.77
C LEU A 139 6.80 1.73 -0.69
N ALA A 140 7.35 0.54 -0.95
CA ALA A 140 7.32 -0.05 -2.29
C ALA A 140 5.90 -0.29 -2.81
N GLN A 141 4.94 -0.65 -1.94
CA GLN A 141 3.53 -0.72 -2.31
C GLN A 141 2.97 0.65 -2.77
N VAL A 142 3.43 1.76 -2.18
CA VAL A 142 3.06 3.11 -2.65
C VAL A 142 3.64 3.36 -4.05
N GLY A 143 4.88 2.98 -4.32
CA GLY A 143 5.47 3.06 -5.66
C GLY A 143 4.70 2.24 -6.70
N LEU A 144 4.30 1.01 -6.34
CA LEU A 144 3.47 0.16 -7.19
C LEU A 144 2.09 0.81 -7.44
N MET A 145 1.43 1.32 -6.41
CA MET A 145 0.16 2.04 -6.50
C MET A 145 0.25 3.23 -7.45
N GLN A 146 1.31 4.06 -7.33
CA GLN A 146 1.52 5.23 -8.19
C GLN A 146 1.57 4.85 -9.68
N THR A 147 2.27 3.77 -10.02
CA THR A 147 2.43 3.31 -11.40
C THR A 147 1.15 2.66 -11.92
N LEU A 148 0.56 1.73 -11.17
CA LEU A 148 -0.67 1.04 -11.57
C LEU A 148 -1.85 1.99 -11.73
N ALA A 149 -1.93 3.07 -10.95
CA ALA A 149 -2.95 4.11 -11.10
C ALA A 149 -2.86 4.82 -12.45
N LEU A 150 -1.64 5.08 -12.96
CA LEU A 150 -1.44 5.66 -14.28
C LEU A 150 -1.81 4.68 -15.40
N GLU A 151 -1.40 3.40 -15.27
CA GLU A 151 -1.72 2.36 -16.24
C GLU A 151 -3.22 2.03 -16.29
N GLY A 152 -3.88 2.09 -15.15
CA GLY A 152 -5.31 1.79 -14.98
C GLY A 152 -6.25 2.88 -15.43
N ALA A 153 -5.77 4.13 -15.55
CA ALA A 153 -6.62 5.31 -15.79
C ALA A 153 -7.55 5.16 -16.99
N LYS A 154 -7.05 4.65 -18.11
CA LYS A 154 -7.85 4.45 -19.34
C LYS A 154 -8.88 3.31 -19.24
N HIS A 155 -8.82 2.50 -18.19
CA HIS A 155 -9.71 1.36 -17.99
C HIS A 155 -10.63 1.54 -16.76
N ASN A 156 -10.72 2.76 -16.21
CA ASN A 156 -11.46 3.03 -14.97
C ASN A 156 -11.01 2.15 -13.80
N ILE A 157 -9.71 1.83 -13.75
CA ILE A 157 -9.11 1.12 -12.63
C ILE A 157 -8.44 2.16 -11.73
N HIS A 158 -8.97 2.35 -10.53
CA HIS A 158 -8.43 3.27 -9.54
C HIS A 158 -7.59 2.49 -8.52
N VAL A 159 -6.40 2.98 -8.24
CA VAL A 159 -5.46 2.33 -7.32
C VAL A 159 -5.04 3.32 -6.24
N ASN A 160 -5.25 2.95 -4.99
CA ASN A 160 -5.02 3.80 -3.83
C ASN A 160 -4.22 3.05 -2.76
N ALA A 161 -3.74 3.75 -1.75
CA ALA A 161 -3.09 3.19 -0.58
C ALA A 161 -3.78 3.63 0.70
N LEU A 162 -3.97 2.71 1.63
CA LEU A 162 -4.44 2.95 2.98
C LEU A 162 -3.28 2.73 3.96
N ALA A 163 -2.99 3.71 4.80
CA ALA A 163 -2.05 3.61 5.91
C ALA A 163 -2.84 3.56 7.24
N PRO A 164 -3.23 2.38 7.71
CA PRO A 164 -4.05 2.23 8.89
C PRO A 164 -3.22 2.30 10.17
N THR A 165 -3.79 2.88 11.22
CA THR A 165 -3.33 2.72 12.60
C THR A 165 -4.46 2.11 13.41
N ALA A 166 -4.31 0.83 13.76
CA ALA A 166 -5.33 0.07 14.48
C ALA A 166 -4.70 -0.86 15.53
N ALA A 167 -5.41 -1.02 16.64
CA ALA A 167 -5.07 -2.02 17.63
C ALA A 167 -5.41 -3.42 17.10
N THR A 168 -4.39 -4.22 16.89
CA THR A 168 -4.50 -5.60 16.40
C THR A 168 -3.51 -6.49 17.15
N ARG A 169 -3.50 -7.77 16.87
CA ARG A 169 -2.46 -8.68 17.40
C ARG A 169 -1.03 -8.20 17.13
N MET A 170 -0.83 -7.40 16.07
CA MET A 170 0.47 -6.82 15.72
C MET A 170 0.91 -5.67 16.63
N THR A 171 -0.01 -5.04 17.33
CA THR A 171 0.23 -3.89 18.22
C THR A 171 0.03 -4.22 19.70
N GLU A 172 -0.36 -5.45 20.01
CA GLU A 172 -0.58 -5.91 21.38
C GLU A 172 0.71 -5.78 22.22
N GLY A 173 0.59 -5.17 23.40
CA GLY A 173 1.72 -4.93 24.29
C GLY A 173 2.66 -3.78 23.91
N LEU A 174 2.43 -3.08 22.79
CA LEU A 174 3.28 -1.97 22.36
C LEU A 174 2.81 -0.59 22.87
N MET A 175 1.55 -0.48 23.31
CA MET A 175 0.93 0.78 23.71
C MET A 175 0.11 0.61 24.99
N PRO A 176 -0.13 1.71 25.75
CA PRO A 176 -1.07 1.70 26.88
C PRO A 176 -2.49 1.28 26.43
N GLN A 177 -3.25 0.64 27.32
CA GLN A 177 -4.59 0.13 27.00
C GLN A 177 -5.55 1.24 26.53
N GLU A 178 -5.50 2.42 27.11
CA GLU A 178 -6.32 3.57 26.70
C GLU A 178 -6.09 3.95 25.22
N VAL A 179 -4.85 3.87 24.74
CA VAL A 179 -4.51 4.12 23.33
C VAL A 179 -5.04 2.98 22.44
N LEU A 180 -4.89 1.72 22.87
CA LEU A 180 -5.43 0.57 22.14
C LEU A 180 -6.96 0.64 22.03
N ASP A 181 -7.65 1.08 23.07
CA ASP A 181 -9.10 1.24 23.08
C ASP A 181 -9.60 2.33 22.10
N ALA A 182 -8.80 3.36 21.86
CA ALA A 182 -9.08 4.38 20.85
C ALA A 182 -8.81 3.89 19.42
N LEU A 183 -7.85 2.98 19.23
CA LEU A 183 -7.39 2.50 17.93
C LEU A 183 -8.15 1.25 17.45
N LYS A 184 -9.47 1.21 17.65
CA LYS A 184 -10.30 0.08 17.19
C LYS A 184 -10.19 -0.09 15.67
N PRO A 185 -10.07 -1.33 15.15
CA PRO A 185 -10.01 -1.59 13.70
C PRO A 185 -11.21 -1.00 12.94
N GLU A 186 -12.38 -0.93 13.55
CA GLU A 186 -13.59 -0.38 12.97
C GLU A 186 -13.44 1.11 12.61
N ALA A 187 -12.57 1.84 13.31
CA ALA A 187 -12.31 3.26 13.03
C ALA A 187 -11.56 3.47 11.69
N VAL A 188 -10.98 2.43 11.12
CA VAL A 188 -10.28 2.45 9.82
C VAL A 188 -11.24 2.12 8.66
N VAL A 189 -12.30 1.37 8.93
CA VAL A 189 -13.23 0.86 7.90
C VAL A 189 -13.79 1.95 6.98
N PRO A 190 -14.19 3.16 7.44
CA PRO A 190 -14.69 4.20 6.55
C PRO A 190 -13.70 4.61 5.46
N ALA A 191 -12.40 4.70 5.80
CA ALA A 191 -11.35 5.03 4.82
C ALA A 191 -11.22 3.94 3.76
N MET A 192 -11.22 2.67 4.16
CA MET A 192 -11.16 1.54 3.23
C MET A 192 -12.38 1.54 2.30
N LEU A 193 -13.58 1.78 2.81
CA LEU A 193 -14.80 1.82 2.00
C LEU A 193 -14.79 2.97 0.99
N VAL A 194 -14.29 4.15 1.36
CA VAL A 194 -14.12 5.29 0.44
C VAL A 194 -13.16 4.95 -0.69
N LEU A 195 -12.05 4.27 -0.39
CA LEU A 195 -11.05 3.87 -1.39
C LEU A 195 -11.50 2.70 -2.28
N ALA A 196 -12.50 1.94 -1.86
CA ALA A 196 -13.11 0.83 -2.60
C ALA A 196 -14.42 1.21 -3.32
N HIS A 197 -14.98 2.39 -3.06
CA HIS A 197 -16.23 2.86 -3.63
C HIS A 197 -16.11 3.16 -5.14
N GLU A 198 -17.24 3.17 -5.86
CA GLU A 198 -17.25 3.52 -7.29
C GLU A 198 -16.71 4.90 -7.60
N SER A 199 -16.93 5.87 -6.69
CA SER A 199 -16.41 7.25 -6.76
C SER A 199 -15.04 7.42 -6.09
N ALA A 200 -14.32 6.32 -5.80
CA ALA A 200 -13.01 6.40 -5.18
C ALA A 200 -12.05 7.32 -5.94
N PRO A 201 -11.20 8.09 -5.28
CA PRO A 201 -10.08 8.77 -5.95
C PRO A 201 -9.11 7.74 -6.57
N THR A 202 -8.09 8.23 -7.24
CA THR A 202 -6.94 7.40 -7.62
C THR A 202 -5.64 8.06 -7.18
N ARG A 203 -4.58 7.28 -6.97
CA ARG A 203 -3.26 7.74 -6.50
C ARG A 203 -3.28 8.45 -5.13
N THR A 204 -4.24 8.15 -4.29
CA THR A 204 -4.37 8.76 -2.97
C THR A 204 -3.76 7.84 -1.91
N ILE A 205 -2.98 8.41 -1.00
CA ILE A 205 -2.52 7.77 0.22
C ILE A 205 -3.39 8.31 1.35
N LEU A 206 -4.32 7.50 1.86
CA LEU A 206 -5.21 7.86 2.95
C LEU A 206 -4.72 7.21 4.24
N CYS A 207 -4.47 8.02 5.26
CA CYS A 207 -4.12 7.57 6.60
C CYS A 207 -5.40 7.53 7.44
N ALA A 208 -5.56 6.51 8.29
CA ALA A 208 -6.75 6.37 9.11
C ALA A 208 -6.45 5.68 10.44
N GLY A 209 -6.93 6.25 11.54
CA GLY A 209 -6.81 5.69 12.89
C GLY A 209 -7.60 6.49 13.90
N ALA A 210 -8.14 5.85 14.91
CA ALA A 210 -8.93 6.48 15.99
C ALA A 210 -10.03 7.44 15.49
N GLY A 211 -10.63 7.15 14.32
CA GLY A 211 -11.65 8.01 13.70
C GLY A 211 -11.11 9.28 13.03
N THR A 212 -9.79 9.43 12.93
CA THR A 212 -9.11 10.54 12.24
C THR A 212 -8.66 10.09 10.86
N PHE A 213 -8.79 10.95 9.86
CA PHE A 213 -8.45 10.71 8.48
C PHE A 213 -7.55 11.81 7.94
N GLU A 214 -6.44 11.44 7.29
CA GLU A 214 -5.42 12.34 6.79
C GLU A 214 -4.95 11.86 5.42
N ALA A 215 -4.39 12.75 4.60
CA ALA A 215 -3.75 12.38 3.35
C ALA A 215 -2.25 12.59 3.41
N ALA A 216 -1.48 11.59 2.96
CA ALA A 216 -0.04 11.71 2.77
C ALA A 216 0.29 11.95 1.29
N HIS A 217 1.33 12.75 1.03
CA HIS A 217 1.78 13.09 -0.32
C HIS A 217 3.28 12.91 -0.47
N ILE A 218 3.72 12.46 -1.65
CA ILE A 218 5.10 12.55 -2.09
C ILE A 218 5.20 13.84 -2.91
N THR A 219 5.98 14.80 -2.41
CA THR A 219 6.09 16.14 -2.98
C THR A 219 7.48 16.39 -3.57
N LEU A 220 7.58 17.35 -4.46
CA LEU A 220 8.81 17.88 -5.05
C LEU A 220 8.89 19.37 -4.74
N THR A 221 10.01 19.81 -4.15
CA THR A 221 10.26 21.22 -3.89
C THR A 221 10.53 21.99 -5.20
N GLN A 222 10.51 23.31 -5.13
CA GLN A 222 10.86 24.13 -6.29
C GLN A 222 12.32 23.93 -6.72
N GLY A 223 13.25 23.72 -5.78
CA GLY A 223 14.67 23.53 -6.06
C GLY A 223 15.32 24.74 -6.72
N VAL A 224 16.60 24.62 -7.09
CA VAL A 224 17.40 25.67 -7.73
C VAL A 224 18.12 25.12 -8.97
N HIS A 225 18.42 25.98 -9.93
CA HIS A 225 19.31 25.66 -11.05
C HIS A 225 20.72 26.24 -10.77
N LEU A 226 21.75 25.43 -10.88
CA LEU A 226 23.15 25.79 -10.65
C LEU A 226 24.05 25.58 -11.87
N GLY A 227 23.51 24.99 -12.94
CA GLY A 227 24.29 24.62 -14.11
C GLY A 227 25.17 23.40 -13.93
N ILE A 228 26.27 23.36 -14.65
CA ILE A 228 27.25 22.26 -14.67
C ILE A 228 28.65 22.87 -14.51
N GLY A 229 29.41 22.41 -13.52
CA GLY A 229 30.78 22.90 -13.27
C GLY A 229 31.39 22.23 -12.06
N SER A 230 32.72 22.38 -11.90
CA SER A 230 33.46 21.81 -10.77
C SER A 230 33.11 22.45 -9.44
N GLU A 231 32.58 23.67 -9.47
CA GLU A 231 32.16 24.46 -8.29
C GLU A 231 30.73 24.18 -7.83
N VAL A 232 29.95 23.43 -8.61
CA VAL A 232 28.53 23.15 -8.32
C VAL A 232 28.32 22.41 -7.00
N PRO A 233 29.15 21.43 -6.60
CA PRO A 233 28.99 20.77 -5.31
C PRO A 233 29.05 21.73 -4.11
N GLU A 234 29.96 22.67 -4.12
CA GLU A 234 30.12 23.69 -3.06
C GLU A 234 28.93 24.68 -3.08
N GLN A 235 28.52 25.13 -4.27
CA GLN A 235 27.36 26.01 -4.42
C GLN A 235 26.09 25.31 -3.94
N LEU A 236 25.91 24.01 -4.27
CA LEU A 236 24.77 23.20 -3.81
C LEU A 236 24.77 23.06 -2.28
N ALA A 237 25.93 22.80 -1.69
CA ALA A 237 26.05 22.68 -0.24
C ALA A 237 25.65 23.98 0.49
N VAL A 238 26.06 25.13 -0.03
CA VAL A 238 25.70 26.46 0.52
C VAL A 238 24.21 26.75 0.37
N ARG A 239 23.60 26.33 -0.74
CA ARG A 239 22.19 26.60 -1.06
C ARG A 239 21.24 25.44 -0.70
N LEU A 240 21.69 24.45 0.07
CA LEU A 240 20.88 23.28 0.41
C LEU A 240 19.57 23.63 1.13
N ALA A 241 19.59 24.67 1.98
CA ALA A 241 18.39 25.16 2.65
C ALA A 241 17.31 25.69 1.66
N GLU A 242 17.75 26.31 0.54
CA GLU A 242 16.86 26.76 -0.52
C GLU A 242 16.31 25.56 -1.32
N VAL A 243 17.15 24.58 -1.66
CA VAL A 243 16.73 23.35 -2.37
C VAL A 243 15.69 22.59 -1.57
N THR A 244 15.84 22.51 -0.25
CA THR A 244 14.95 21.77 0.64
C THR A 244 13.75 22.59 1.14
N ASN A 245 13.63 23.86 0.74
CA ASN A 245 12.51 24.71 1.12
C ASN A 245 11.20 24.19 0.53
N ARG A 246 10.25 23.90 1.40
CA ARG A 246 8.95 23.34 1.01
C ARG A 246 7.95 24.37 0.49
N ALA A 247 8.27 25.67 0.53
CA ALA A 247 7.40 26.71 -0.02
C ALA A 247 7.18 26.48 -1.53
N GLY A 248 5.92 26.36 -1.95
CA GLY A 248 5.54 26.09 -3.33
C GLY A 248 5.81 24.66 -3.81
N GLU A 249 6.03 23.70 -2.91
CA GLU A 249 6.15 22.28 -3.28
C GLU A 249 4.90 21.80 -4.04
N GLN A 250 5.09 20.82 -4.91
CA GLN A 250 4.03 20.26 -5.74
C GLN A 250 3.97 18.74 -5.60
N VAL A 251 2.82 18.15 -5.81
CA VAL A 251 2.64 16.71 -5.97
C VAL A 251 2.79 16.35 -7.45
N PRO A 252 3.92 15.76 -7.89
CA PRO A 252 4.14 15.42 -9.29
C PRO A 252 3.09 14.43 -9.81
N GLN A 253 2.58 14.67 -11.00
CA GLN A 253 1.55 13.80 -11.60
C GLN A 253 2.12 12.53 -12.23
N SER A 254 3.41 12.50 -12.54
CA SER A 254 4.14 11.34 -13.04
C SER A 254 5.65 11.51 -12.80
N GLY A 255 6.42 10.45 -13.00
CA GLY A 255 7.89 10.53 -12.93
C GLY A 255 8.50 11.51 -13.93
N ALA A 256 7.86 11.77 -15.05
CA ALA A 256 8.34 12.73 -16.04
C ALA A 256 8.27 14.19 -15.55
N ALA A 257 7.43 14.51 -14.58
CA ALA A 257 7.27 15.87 -14.06
C ALA A 257 8.57 16.43 -13.47
N GLN A 258 9.39 15.59 -12.83
CA GLN A 258 10.69 16.00 -12.31
C GLN A 258 11.61 16.46 -13.44
N GLY A 259 11.86 15.62 -14.43
CA GLY A 259 12.74 15.98 -15.57
C GLY A 259 12.23 17.19 -16.36
N THR A 260 10.90 17.33 -16.53
CA THR A 260 10.31 18.51 -17.17
C THR A 260 10.62 19.79 -16.40
N ASN A 261 10.49 19.78 -15.07
CA ASN A 261 10.82 20.91 -14.21
C ASN A 261 12.32 21.27 -14.26
N GLU A 262 13.20 20.27 -14.23
CA GLU A 262 14.66 20.46 -14.31
C GLU A 262 15.07 21.09 -15.65
N VAL A 263 14.57 20.59 -16.77
CA VAL A 263 14.85 21.12 -18.10
C VAL A 263 14.29 22.54 -18.25
N ALA A 264 13.07 22.81 -17.80
CA ALA A 264 12.49 24.14 -17.87
C ALA A 264 13.34 25.19 -17.15
N LYS A 265 13.87 24.88 -15.95
CA LYS A 265 14.77 25.76 -15.21
C LYS A 265 16.11 25.98 -15.92
N ALA A 266 16.67 24.93 -16.50
CA ALA A 266 17.91 25.04 -17.27
C ALA A 266 17.76 25.90 -18.52
N MET A 267 16.57 25.90 -19.14
CA MET A 267 16.28 26.73 -20.32
C MET A 267 16.02 28.20 -19.96
N THR A 268 15.43 28.49 -18.81
CA THR A 268 15.16 29.86 -18.37
C THR A 268 16.37 30.57 -17.76
N ALA A 269 17.41 29.82 -17.35
CA ALA A 269 18.66 30.36 -16.80
C ALA A 269 19.70 30.72 -17.87
N ARG A 270 19.40 30.50 -19.16
CA ARG A 270 20.21 30.92 -20.32
C ARG A 270 19.82 32.32 -20.76
#